data_ffb0ff4e0de393061332f51a62e8860f
#
_entry.id   ffb0ff4e0de393061332f51a62e8860f
#
_cell.length_a   1.000
_cell.length_b   1.000
_cell.length_c   1.000
_cell.angle_alpha   90.00
_cell.angle_beta   90.00
_cell.angle_gamma   90.00
#
_symmetry.space_group_name_H-M   'P 1'
#
loop_
_entity.id
_entity.type
_entity.pdbx_description
1 polymer ?
#
loop_
_entity_poly.entity_id
_entity_poly.type
_entity_poly.pdbx_seq_one_letter_code
_entity_poly.pdbx_strand_id
1 'polypeptide(L)'
;MKRAVIMSRVSSDEQAKGFSLGVQLEQLTNYCKRKDIEIIAHYKEDHSAKNFNRPEFQNFLRFAKKNKKTFDYLLVTTWDRFSRNVTDSFVMIRHLKTMGIEVQ
;
A
#
# COMPACT_ATOMS: atom_id res chain seq x y z
N MET A 1 -0.54 2.65 20.01
CA MET A 1 0.04 3.07 18.72
C MET A 1 -0.43 2.15 17.60
N LYS A 2 -0.96 2.70 16.53
CA LYS A 2 -1.34 1.91 15.37
C LYS A 2 -0.10 1.56 14.54
N ARG A 3 -0.16 0.46 13.81
CA ARG A 3 0.93 -0.01 12.95
C ARG A 3 0.48 -0.06 11.52
N ALA A 4 1.38 0.24 10.60
CA ALA A 4 1.04 0.31 9.18
C ALA A 4 2.11 -0.32 8.30
N VAL A 5 1.67 -0.85 7.19
CA VAL A 5 2.52 -1.21 6.06
C VAL A 5 2.32 -0.12 5.00
N ILE A 6 3.39 0.36 4.42
CA ILE A 6 3.37 1.38 3.37
C ILE A 6 3.56 0.70 2.02
N MET A 7 2.75 1.09 1.04
CA MET A 7 2.93 0.66 -0.34
C MET A 7 3.07 1.86 -1.24
N SER A 8 4.16 1.89 -2.01
CA SER A 8 4.43 2.90 -3.02
C SER A 8 4.41 2.24 -4.38
N ARG A 9 3.85 2.92 -5.38
CA ARG A 9 3.74 2.37 -6.73
C ARG A 9 3.94 3.46 -7.78
N VAL A 10 4.76 3.18 -8.78
CA VAL A 10 4.90 4.02 -9.96
C VAL A 10 5.05 3.13 -11.19
N SER A 11 4.64 3.64 -12.35
CA SER A 11 5.00 3.08 -13.64
C SER A 11 6.22 3.82 -14.17
N SER A 12 6.82 3.31 -15.26
CA SER A 12 7.94 3.99 -15.92
C SER A 12 7.58 5.41 -16.34
N ASP A 13 6.36 5.61 -16.88
CA ASP A 13 5.88 6.92 -17.30
C ASP A 13 5.76 7.87 -16.11
N GLU A 14 5.27 7.36 -14.98
CA GLU A 14 5.08 8.17 -13.78
C GLU A 14 6.42 8.61 -13.18
N GLN A 15 7.44 7.74 -13.23
CA GLN A 15 8.79 8.11 -12.80
C GLN A 15 9.35 9.26 -13.64
N ALA A 16 9.13 9.21 -14.95
CA ALA A 16 9.58 10.27 -15.85
C ALA A 16 8.88 11.60 -15.58
N LYS A 17 7.68 11.57 -14.99
CA LYS A 17 6.91 12.76 -14.62
C LYS A 17 7.16 13.23 -13.18
N GLY A 18 8.10 12.62 -12.48
CA GLY A 18 8.46 13.01 -11.12
C GLY A 18 7.64 12.36 -10.01
N PHE A 19 6.81 11.38 -10.31
CA PHE A 19 6.06 10.62 -9.30
C PHE A 19 6.92 9.47 -8.76
N SER A 20 8.02 9.80 -8.10
CA SER A 20 8.99 8.80 -7.66
C SER A 20 8.51 8.04 -6.43
N LEU A 21 9.06 6.84 -6.26
CA LEU A 21 8.83 6.03 -5.07
C LEU A 21 9.32 6.75 -3.80
N GLY A 22 10.43 7.46 -3.90
CA GLY A 22 10.98 8.22 -2.77
C GLY A 22 10.06 9.32 -2.29
N VAL A 23 9.41 10.03 -3.21
CA VAL A 23 8.44 11.08 -2.86
C VAL A 23 7.24 10.48 -2.13
N GLN A 24 6.72 9.36 -2.63
CA GLN A 24 5.60 8.67 -1.97
C GLN A 24 6.00 8.20 -0.57
N LEU A 25 7.18 7.62 -0.42
CA LEU A 25 7.67 7.18 0.88
C LEU A 25 7.76 8.35 1.86
N GLU A 26 8.29 9.48 1.42
CA GLU A 26 8.41 10.66 2.26
C GLU A 26 7.03 11.16 2.72
N GLN A 27 6.08 11.26 1.81
CA GLN A 27 4.72 11.69 2.14
C GLN A 27 4.06 10.76 3.17
N LEU A 28 4.18 9.45 2.98
CA LEU A 28 3.59 8.48 3.89
C LEU A 28 4.30 8.45 5.24
N THR A 29 5.62 8.61 5.24
CA THR A 29 6.40 8.67 6.48
C THR A 29 5.99 9.89 7.30
N ASN A 30 5.85 11.05 6.66
CA ASN A 30 5.42 12.27 7.34
C ASN A 30 4.00 12.15 7.88
N TYR A 31 3.09 11.54 7.12
CA TYR A 31 1.74 11.27 7.59
C TYR A 31 1.76 10.41 8.84
N CYS A 32 2.54 9.34 8.84
CA CYS A 32 2.64 8.44 9.99
C CYS A 32 3.20 9.14 11.22
N LYS A 33 4.19 10.02 11.05
CA LYS A 33 4.72 10.81 12.15
C LYS A 33 3.66 11.71 12.78
N ARG A 34 2.86 12.36 11.94
CA ARG A 34 1.80 13.25 12.43
C ARG A 34 0.69 12.50 13.16
N LYS A 35 0.40 11.27 12.73
CA LYS A 35 -0.68 10.46 13.29
C LYS A 35 -0.20 9.47 14.35
N ASP A 36 1.08 9.49 14.66
CA ASP A 36 1.67 8.56 15.63
C ASP A 36 1.46 7.10 15.25
N ILE A 37 1.75 6.78 13.99
CA ILE A 37 1.63 5.44 13.43
C ILE A 37 3.02 4.86 13.21
N GLU A 38 3.23 3.61 13.66
CA GLU A 38 4.48 2.90 13.45
C GLU A 38 4.49 2.21 12.09
N ILE A 39 5.54 2.43 11.29
CA ILE A 39 5.73 1.77 10.01
C ILE A 39 6.52 0.49 10.24
N ILE A 40 5.93 -0.66 9.90
CA ILE A 40 6.59 -1.95 10.13
C ILE A 40 7.16 -2.56 8.85
N ALA A 41 6.71 -2.12 7.67
CA ALA A 41 7.23 -2.62 6.41
C ALA A 41 6.90 -1.64 5.29
N HIS A 42 7.69 -1.68 4.21
CA HIS A 42 7.50 -0.85 3.03
C HIS A 42 7.67 -1.71 1.79
N TYR A 43 6.65 -1.71 0.92
CA TYR A 43 6.66 -2.41 -0.36
C TYR A 43 6.68 -1.39 -1.50
N LYS A 44 7.58 -1.60 -2.45
CA LYS A 44 7.76 -0.72 -3.63
C LYS A 44 7.34 -1.49 -4.86
N GLU A 45 6.42 -0.95 -5.64
CA GLU A 45 5.90 -1.59 -6.83
C GLU A 45 6.10 -0.69 -8.05
N ASP A 46 6.61 -1.25 -9.15
CA ASP A 46 6.81 -0.51 -10.39
C ASP A 46 5.88 -0.97 -11.52
N HIS A 47 4.82 -1.69 -11.18
CA HIS A 47 3.86 -2.23 -12.14
C HIS A 47 2.57 -1.41 -12.17
N SER A 48 1.82 -1.55 -13.28
CA SER A 48 0.52 -0.90 -13.43
C SER A 48 -0.47 -1.33 -12.36
N ALA A 49 -1.37 -0.44 -11.97
CA ALA A 49 -2.43 -0.72 -11.01
C ALA A 49 -3.68 -1.34 -11.65
N LYS A 50 -3.57 -1.91 -12.86
CA LYS A 50 -4.70 -2.52 -13.57
C LYS A 50 -5.31 -3.70 -12.81
N ASN A 51 -4.49 -4.44 -12.08
CA ASN A 51 -4.94 -5.57 -11.27
C ASN A 51 -3.98 -5.75 -10.09
N PHE A 52 -4.25 -6.77 -9.27
CA PHE A 52 -3.41 -7.07 -8.11
C PHE A 52 -2.40 -8.20 -8.36
N ASN A 53 -2.24 -8.63 -9.61
CA ASN A 53 -1.21 -9.60 -9.98
C ASN A 53 0.14 -8.90 -10.15
N ARG A 54 0.57 -8.19 -9.10
CA ARG A 54 1.82 -7.45 -9.03
C ARG A 54 2.73 -8.16 -8.03
N PRO A 55 4.02 -8.38 -8.38
CA PRO A 55 4.90 -9.18 -7.52
C PRO A 55 4.99 -8.66 -6.08
N GLU A 56 5.17 -7.36 -5.89
CA GLU A 56 5.31 -6.79 -4.56
C GLU A 56 3.99 -6.82 -3.78
N PHE A 57 2.86 -6.64 -4.47
CA PHE A 57 1.56 -6.76 -3.82
C PHE A 57 1.32 -8.20 -3.36
N GLN A 58 1.73 -9.18 -4.15
CA GLN A 58 1.63 -10.59 -3.76
C GLN A 58 2.52 -10.89 -2.55
N ASN A 59 3.71 -10.29 -2.49
CA ASN A 59 4.59 -10.39 -1.33
C ASN A 59 3.92 -9.80 -0.09
N PHE A 60 3.27 -8.65 -0.23
CA PHE A 60 2.51 -8.04 0.85
C PHE A 60 1.39 -8.97 1.34
N LEU A 61 0.65 -9.58 0.43
CA LEU A 61 -0.44 -10.49 0.84
C LEU A 61 0.09 -11.69 1.63
N ARG A 62 1.23 -12.25 1.22
CA ARG A 62 1.86 -13.34 1.97
C ARG A 62 2.27 -12.88 3.37
N PHE A 63 2.85 -11.70 3.47
CA PHE A 63 3.21 -11.10 4.75
C PHE A 63 1.97 -10.91 5.62
N ALA A 64 0.89 -10.38 5.05
CA ALA A 64 -0.34 -10.13 5.78
C ALA A 64 -0.97 -11.42 6.31
N LYS A 65 -0.94 -12.50 5.52
CA LYS A 65 -1.46 -13.78 5.96
C LYS A 65 -0.69 -14.37 7.12
N LYS A 66 0.64 -14.21 7.12
CA LYS A 66 1.50 -14.71 8.20
C LYS A 66 1.41 -13.86 9.46
N ASN A 67 1.06 -12.59 9.31
CA ASN A 67 1.11 -11.61 10.40
C ASN A 67 -0.26 -10.98 10.64
N LYS A 68 -1.32 -11.78 10.61
CA LYS A 68 -2.68 -11.30 10.87
C LYS A 68 -2.73 -10.58 12.21
N LYS A 69 -3.40 -9.44 12.24
CA LYS A 69 -3.60 -8.63 13.44
C LYS A 69 -2.33 -8.05 14.05
N THR A 70 -1.20 -8.09 13.33
CA THR A 70 0.03 -7.44 13.81
C THR A 70 0.12 -5.99 13.37
N PHE A 71 -0.67 -5.58 12.39
CA PHE A 71 -0.73 -4.19 11.94
C PHE A 71 -2.17 -3.84 11.56
N ASP A 72 -2.45 -2.53 11.47
CA ASP A 72 -3.80 -2.01 11.34
C ASP A 72 -4.12 -1.45 9.96
N TYR A 73 -3.11 -0.91 9.27
CA TYR A 73 -3.32 -0.15 8.04
C TYR A 73 -2.41 -0.59 6.91
N LEU A 74 -2.94 -0.54 5.69
CA LEU A 74 -2.15 -0.47 4.47
C LEU A 74 -2.31 0.95 3.94
N LEU A 75 -1.21 1.70 3.85
CA LEU A 75 -1.23 3.12 3.47
C LEU A 75 -0.71 3.32 2.06
N VAL A 76 -1.44 4.11 1.28
CA VAL A 76 -1.04 4.55 -0.06
C VAL A 76 -1.27 6.06 -0.16
N THR A 77 -0.59 6.74 -1.08
CA THR A 77 -0.74 8.19 -1.22
C THR A 77 -2.08 8.55 -1.85
N THR A 78 -2.52 7.79 -2.85
CA THR A 78 -3.81 7.98 -3.53
C THR A 78 -4.39 6.62 -3.88
N TRP A 79 -5.70 6.56 -4.14
CA TRP A 79 -6.34 5.29 -4.45
C TRP A 79 -5.85 4.65 -5.74
N ASP A 80 -5.40 5.42 -6.72
CA ASP A 80 -4.87 4.85 -7.95
C ASP A 80 -3.51 4.15 -7.73
N ARG A 81 -2.81 4.44 -6.63
CA ARG A 81 -1.61 3.69 -6.24
C ARG A 81 -1.99 2.31 -5.71
N PHE A 82 -3.17 2.19 -5.10
CA PHE A 82 -3.70 0.91 -4.67
C PHE A 82 -4.22 0.12 -5.87
N SER A 83 -5.16 0.68 -6.62
CA SER A 83 -5.71 0.06 -7.83
C SER A 83 -6.46 1.08 -8.67
N ARG A 84 -6.40 0.91 -10.00
CA ARG A 84 -7.19 1.69 -10.95
C ARG A 84 -8.50 0.98 -11.32
N ASN A 85 -8.66 -0.27 -10.92
CA ASN A 85 -9.87 -1.05 -11.17
C ASN A 85 -10.76 -0.97 -9.94
N VAL A 86 -11.92 -0.30 -10.08
CA VAL A 86 -12.82 -0.05 -8.95
C VAL A 86 -13.36 -1.35 -8.36
N THR A 87 -13.77 -2.29 -9.21
CA THR A 87 -14.31 -3.57 -8.75
C THR A 87 -13.25 -4.36 -7.98
N ASP A 88 -12.04 -4.46 -8.54
CA ASP A 88 -10.95 -5.17 -7.87
C ASP A 88 -10.58 -4.50 -6.54
N SER A 89 -10.65 -3.16 -6.50
CA SER A 89 -10.37 -2.42 -5.26
C SER A 89 -11.33 -2.81 -4.16
N PHE A 90 -12.62 -2.85 -4.43
CA PHE A 90 -13.62 -3.22 -3.42
C PHE A 90 -13.42 -4.65 -2.94
N VAL A 91 -13.16 -5.58 -3.85
CA VAL A 91 -12.93 -6.99 -3.49
C VAL A 91 -11.69 -7.10 -2.59
N MET A 92 -10.61 -6.43 -2.95
CA MET A 92 -9.37 -6.50 -2.18
C MET A 92 -9.51 -5.82 -0.82
N ILE A 93 -10.17 -4.66 -0.76
CA ILE A 93 -10.43 -3.96 0.51
C ILE A 93 -11.21 -4.87 1.47
N ARG A 94 -12.23 -5.54 0.96
CA ARG A 94 -13.01 -6.49 1.77
C ARG A 94 -12.16 -7.65 2.26
N HIS A 95 -11.32 -8.20 1.37
CA HIS A 95 -10.43 -9.30 1.71
C HIS A 95 -9.47 -8.91 2.84
N LEU A 96 -8.84 -7.73 2.71
CA LEU A 96 -7.93 -7.23 3.73
C LEU A 96 -8.64 -6.95 5.05
N LYS A 97 -9.88 -6.47 4.99
CA LYS A 97 -10.67 -6.23 6.19
C LYS A 97 -10.90 -7.52 6.98
N THR A 98 -11.06 -8.67 6.31
CA THR A 98 -11.19 -9.95 7.01
C THR A 98 -9.93 -10.33 7.77
N MET A 99 -8.79 -9.73 7.43
CA MET A 99 -7.53 -9.93 8.13
C MET A 99 -7.25 -8.81 9.15
N GLY A 100 -8.21 -7.91 9.37
CA GLY A 100 -8.07 -6.81 10.30
C GLY A 100 -7.27 -5.63 9.75
N ILE A 101 -7.16 -5.50 8.43
CA ILE A 101 -6.35 -4.46 7.78
C ILE A 101 -7.26 -3.46 7.07
N GLU A 102 -7.08 -2.18 7.39
CA GLU A 102 -7.82 -1.09 6.74
C GLU A 102 -6.92 -0.39 5.72
N VAL A 103 -7.42 -0.18 4.51
CA VAL A 103 -6.69 0.56 3.47
C VAL A 103 -6.99 2.05 3.60
N GLN A 104 -5.95 2.87 3.63
CA GLN A 104 -6.09 4.33 3.76
C GLN A 104 -5.21 5.08 2.79
#